data_a691a4c45628e46d53ed240536596af0
#
_entry.id   a691a4c45628e46d53ed240536596af0
#
_cell.length_a   1.000
_cell.length_b   1.000
_cell.length_c   1.000
_cell.angle_alpha   90.00
_cell.angle_beta   90.00
_cell.angle_gamma   90.00
#
_symmetry.space_group_name_H-M   'P 1'
#
loop_
_entity.id
_entity.type
_entity.pdbx_description
1 polymer ?
#
loop_
_entity_poly.entity_id
_entity_poly.type
_entity_poly.pdbx_seq_one_letter_code
_entity_poly.pdbx_strand_id
1 'polypeptide(L)'
;MGTIIESQATTVSKFAAGACFYQLGYTGIVLLLEVIAADFSNLNYRLLASFVPALPFIINTWISGNITTAVGTRWKWGIGMWAFILPLSCIPLGICLLHMRWLAHRDEETKKQLDQVENEWKIPRSWNQFWDVYVMDLFIWKLDFIGLFLSCVTFGCILVPFTLAGGLQRQWRTAHIIVPEVIGWVIALPLYIIWETKFARMPLTPWDLIKDRGILFALIIAFFINFIWYMQGDYMYTVLVVSVNETIKSATRITSLYSFVSVITGTILGVFIIKFRRTKPFIMFGASMWFLSFGLLVHFRGDTNSHSGIIGSLCLLGFGAGFFTYTTQASIQASAKTHEKLAVITALYLATYNIGSALGGAISGAIWTQVLPREISKRLKNETLSADAYGSPFTFIYQYPWGSPERVSVTQAYKHVQKILCIVGLCFCVPLLLCTFMLRNYRLADSVTLDEDEKEHGNYTTDGKYAEDDGYDSDTATMKQRFVRMFQ
;
A
#
# COMPACT_ATOMS: atom_id res chain seq x y z
N MET A 1 15.39 11.26 -8.77
CA MET A 1 16.38 11.60 -7.75
C MET A 1 16.66 10.39 -6.83
N GLY A 2 15.66 9.78 -6.18
CA GLY A 2 15.86 8.63 -5.31
C GLY A 2 16.64 7.49 -5.95
N THR A 3 16.23 7.03 -7.12
CA THR A 3 16.93 5.98 -7.90
C THR A 3 18.39 6.29 -8.25
N ILE A 4 18.74 7.57 -8.44
CA ILE A 4 20.13 7.98 -8.67
C ILE A 4 20.94 7.84 -7.37
N ILE A 5 20.38 8.26 -6.24
CA ILE A 5 21.04 8.14 -4.93
C ILE A 5 21.22 6.66 -4.56
N GLU A 6 20.21 5.81 -4.78
CA GLU A 6 20.30 4.37 -4.56
C GLU A 6 21.38 3.72 -5.42
N SER A 7 21.43 4.06 -6.73
CA SER A 7 22.41 3.49 -7.66
C SER A 7 23.85 3.84 -7.32
N GLN A 8 24.07 5.00 -6.70
CA GLN A 8 25.39 5.48 -6.26
C GLN A 8 25.71 5.13 -4.78
N ALA A 9 24.79 4.41 -4.11
CA ALA A 9 24.97 4.09 -2.72
C ALA A 9 26.17 3.12 -2.50
N THR A 10 27.02 3.49 -1.55
CA THR A 10 28.14 2.68 -1.06
C THR A 10 27.91 2.16 0.35
N THR A 11 26.94 2.74 1.06
CA THR A 11 26.54 2.37 2.42
C THR A 11 25.04 2.16 2.48
N VAL A 12 24.58 1.35 3.44
CA VAL A 12 23.16 1.08 3.67
C VAL A 12 22.39 2.38 3.98
N SER A 13 23.00 3.30 4.74
CA SER A 13 22.36 4.59 5.07
C SER A 13 22.11 5.46 3.84
N LYS A 14 23.04 5.50 2.88
CA LYS A 14 22.85 6.22 1.60
C LYS A 14 21.77 5.57 0.75
N PHE A 15 21.72 4.24 0.72
CA PHE A 15 20.67 3.50 0.02
C PHE A 15 19.29 3.79 0.63
N ALA A 16 19.17 3.73 1.96
CA ALA A 16 17.94 4.05 2.67
C ALA A 16 17.46 5.49 2.43
N ALA A 17 18.37 6.47 2.42
CA ALA A 17 18.02 7.85 2.08
C ALA A 17 17.48 7.95 0.63
N GLY A 18 18.10 7.26 -0.33
CA GLY A 18 17.60 7.17 -1.71
C GLY A 18 16.20 6.58 -1.78
N ALA A 19 15.96 5.49 -1.03
CA ALA A 19 14.67 4.82 -0.96
C ALA A 19 13.56 5.72 -0.40
N CYS A 20 13.86 6.57 0.59
CA CYS A 20 12.91 7.57 1.10
C CYS A 20 12.48 8.56 0.00
N PHE A 21 13.44 9.11 -0.76
CA PHE A 21 13.13 10.03 -1.87
C PHE A 21 12.38 9.32 -3.01
N TYR A 22 12.72 8.07 -3.29
CA TYR A 22 12.01 7.27 -4.29
C TYR A 22 10.56 7.06 -3.86
N GLN A 23 10.32 6.66 -2.62
CA GLN A 23 8.99 6.36 -2.10
C GLN A 23 8.09 7.60 -2.05
N LEU A 24 8.66 8.77 -1.72
CA LEU A 24 7.93 10.05 -1.77
C LEU A 24 7.38 10.33 -3.18
N GLY A 25 8.23 10.19 -4.21
CA GLY A 25 7.80 10.39 -5.59
C GLY A 25 6.82 9.33 -6.08
N TYR A 26 7.06 8.07 -5.73
CA TYR A 26 6.19 6.94 -6.10
C TYR A 26 4.78 7.09 -5.53
N THR A 27 4.67 7.43 -4.24
CA THR A 27 3.37 7.62 -3.58
C THR A 27 2.58 8.77 -4.21
N GLY A 28 3.25 9.88 -4.55
CA GLY A 28 2.61 11.00 -5.25
C GLY A 28 2.04 10.61 -6.62
N ILE A 29 2.80 9.85 -7.41
CA ILE A 29 2.35 9.38 -8.74
C ILE A 29 1.15 8.42 -8.58
N VAL A 30 1.21 7.47 -7.65
CA VAL A 30 0.12 6.52 -7.43
C VAL A 30 -1.16 7.23 -7.00
N LEU A 31 -1.06 8.17 -6.04
CA LEU A 31 -2.21 8.95 -5.59
C LEU A 31 -2.84 9.74 -6.75
N LEU A 32 -2.03 10.44 -7.54
CA LEU A 32 -2.53 11.20 -8.69
C LEU A 32 -3.25 10.32 -9.71
N LEU A 33 -2.68 9.16 -10.04
CA LEU A 33 -3.30 8.22 -10.97
C LEU A 33 -4.64 7.69 -10.44
N GLU A 34 -4.72 7.38 -9.16
CA GLU A 34 -5.98 6.90 -8.53
C GLU A 34 -7.05 7.99 -8.47
N VAL A 35 -6.67 9.23 -8.14
CA VAL A 35 -7.61 10.37 -8.13
C VAL A 35 -8.10 10.66 -9.54
N ILE A 36 -7.22 10.74 -10.53
CA ILE A 36 -7.58 10.96 -11.94
C ILE A 36 -8.51 9.84 -12.43
N ALA A 37 -8.20 8.58 -12.14
CA ALA A 37 -9.04 7.45 -12.52
C ALA A 37 -10.44 7.53 -11.87
N ALA A 38 -10.52 8.01 -10.64
CA ALA A 38 -11.76 8.19 -9.91
C ALA A 38 -12.60 9.35 -10.46
N ASP A 39 -11.96 10.47 -10.84
CA ASP A 39 -12.65 11.67 -11.36
C ASP A 39 -13.26 11.44 -12.73
N PHE A 40 -12.51 10.81 -13.63
CA PHE A 40 -12.99 10.54 -15.01
C PHE A 40 -13.96 9.36 -15.11
N SER A 41 -14.18 8.60 -14.03
CA SER A 41 -15.03 7.42 -14.05
C SER A 41 -16.34 7.63 -13.29
N ASN A 42 -17.45 7.18 -13.87
CA ASN A 42 -18.68 7.02 -13.12
C ASN A 42 -18.46 6.07 -11.94
N LEU A 43 -19.15 6.28 -10.85
CA LEU A 43 -19.03 5.46 -9.64
C LEU A 43 -19.19 3.96 -9.93
N ASN A 44 -20.06 3.62 -10.90
CA ASN A 44 -20.30 2.24 -11.35
C ASN A 44 -19.09 1.62 -12.09
N TYR A 45 -18.31 2.42 -12.82
CA TYR A 45 -17.10 2.00 -13.57
C TYR A 45 -15.79 2.23 -12.76
N ARG A 46 -15.89 2.85 -11.60
CA ARG A 46 -14.73 3.28 -10.79
C ARG A 46 -13.78 2.13 -10.45
N LEU A 47 -14.32 0.97 -10.10
CA LEU A 47 -13.50 -0.20 -9.83
C LEU A 47 -12.67 -0.61 -11.06
N LEU A 48 -13.26 -0.63 -12.23
CA LEU A 48 -12.55 -0.95 -13.48
C LEU A 48 -11.49 0.10 -13.78
N ALA A 49 -11.78 1.38 -13.57
CA ALA A 49 -10.86 2.48 -13.76
C ALA A 49 -9.65 2.41 -12.81
N SER A 50 -9.85 2.05 -11.55
CA SER A 50 -8.76 1.87 -10.57
C SER A 50 -7.83 0.69 -10.92
N PHE A 51 -8.27 -0.28 -11.72
CA PHE A 51 -7.37 -1.34 -12.21
C PHE A 51 -6.53 -0.92 -13.42
N VAL A 52 -6.88 0.15 -14.15
CA VAL A 52 -6.12 0.60 -15.33
C VAL A 52 -4.65 0.89 -15.00
N PRO A 53 -4.30 1.63 -13.93
CA PRO A 53 -2.90 1.84 -13.53
C PRO A 53 -2.17 0.55 -13.13
N ALA A 54 -2.90 -0.49 -12.74
CA ALA A 54 -2.34 -1.77 -12.33
C ALA A 54 -2.15 -2.78 -13.48
N LEU A 55 -2.76 -2.58 -14.66
CA LEU A 55 -2.63 -3.48 -15.82
C LEU A 55 -1.18 -3.80 -16.21
N PRO A 56 -0.20 -2.87 -16.13
CA PRO A 56 1.19 -3.19 -16.43
C PRO A 56 1.81 -4.31 -15.58
N PHE A 57 1.26 -4.60 -14.38
CA PHE A 57 1.72 -5.73 -13.57
C PHE A 57 1.56 -7.09 -14.28
N ILE A 58 0.60 -7.23 -15.18
CA ILE A 58 0.40 -8.45 -15.98
C ILE A 58 1.65 -8.73 -16.83
N ILE A 59 2.16 -7.71 -17.52
CA ILE A 59 3.35 -7.81 -18.37
C ILE A 59 4.61 -7.91 -17.52
N ASN A 60 4.70 -7.08 -16.48
CA ASN A 60 5.86 -6.99 -15.61
C ASN A 60 6.19 -8.32 -14.92
N THR A 61 5.22 -9.09 -14.52
CA THR A 61 5.40 -10.42 -13.89
C THR A 61 6.27 -11.35 -14.76
N TRP A 62 6.12 -11.31 -16.08
CA TRP A 62 6.86 -12.17 -17.00
C TRP A 62 8.21 -11.59 -17.41
N ILE A 63 8.32 -10.27 -17.51
CA ILE A 63 9.53 -9.57 -17.96
C ILE A 63 10.52 -9.40 -16.80
N SER A 64 10.06 -9.14 -15.59
CA SER A 64 10.89 -8.84 -14.42
C SER A 64 11.96 -9.88 -14.13
N GLY A 65 11.62 -11.18 -14.21
CA GLY A 65 12.56 -12.26 -14.00
C GLY A 65 13.70 -12.31 -15.05
N ASN A 66 13.42 -11.94 -16.30
CA ASN A 66 14.42 -11.85 -17.36
C ASN A 66 15.35 -10.65 -17.15
N ILE A 67 14.77 -9.48 -16.77
CA ILE A 67 15.53 -8.27 -16.47
C ILE A 67 16.44 -8.50 -15.26
N THR A 68 15.92 -9.04 -14.17
CA THR A 68 16.69 -9.33 -12.95
C THR A 68 17.86 -10.27 -13.24
N THR A 69 17.65 -11.30 -14.06
CA THR A 69 18.70 -12.24 -14.47
C THR A 69 19.74 -11.57 -15.37
N ALA A 70 19.33 -10.70 -16.29
CA ALA A 70 20.23 -9.99 -17.20
C ALA A 70 21.07 -8.93 -16.48
N VAL A 71 20.48 -8.25 -15.48
CA VAL A 71 21.19 -7.27 -14.63
C VAL A 71 22.24 -7.98 -13.77
N GLY A 72 21.90 -9.14 -13.17
CA GLY A 72 22.82 -9.95 -12.37
C GLY A 72 23.53 -9.14 -11.28
N THR A 73 24.87 -9.10 -11.32
CA THR A 73 25.70 -8.39 -10.35
C THR A 73 25.72 -6.86 -10.56
N ARG A 74 25.23 -6.35 -11.70
CA ARG A 74 25.23 -4.91 -12.03
C ARG A 74 24.02 -4.18 -11.46
N TRP A 75 23.65 -4.47 -10.23
CA TRP A 75 22.44 -3.92 -9.58
C TRP A 75 22.39 -2.38 -9.58
N LYS A 76 23.55 -1.70 -9.46
CA LYS A 76 23.65 -0.23 -9.51
C LYS A 76 23.11 0.32 -10.82
N TRP A 77 23.49 -0.31 -11.94
CA TRP A 77 22.99 0.07 -13.25
C TRP A 77 21.51 -0.29 -13.42
N GLY A 78 21.12 -1.47 -12.91
CA GLY A 78 19.73 -1.93 -12.94
C GLY A 78 18.74 -0.99 -12.24
N ILE A 79 19.16 -0.33 -11.14
CA ILE A 79 18.37 0.71 -10.48
C ILE A 79 18.49 2.04 -11.21
N GLY A 80 19.71 2.45 -11.59
CA GLY A 80 19.98 3.76 -12.18
C GLY A 80 19.32 3.99 -13.55
N MET A 81 19.10 2.93 -14.35
CA MET A 81 18.44 3.07 -15.67
C MET A 81 17.03 3.65 -15.57
N TRP A 82 16.30 3.37 -14.48
CA TRP A 82 14.94 3.87 -14.29
C TRP A 82 14.88 5.38 -14.07
N ALA A 83 15.97 6.01 -13.64
CA ALA A 83 16.07 7.46 -13.52
C ALA A 83 15.93 8.18 -14.88
N PHE A 84 16.26 7.50 -15.99
CA PHE A 84 16.13 8.03 -17.35
C PHE A 84 14.86 7.50 -18.04
N ILE A 85 14.53 6.23 -17.85
CA ILE A 85 13.37 5.61 -18.50
C ILE A 85 12.06 6.27 -18.06
N LEU A 86 11.89 6.57 -16.77
CA LEU A 86 10.65 7.16 -16.25
C LEU A 86 10.40 8.56 -16.83
N PRO A 87 11.32 9.54 -16.78
CA PRO A 87 11.10 10.84 -17.41
C PRO A 87 10.84 10.74 -18.92
N LEU A 88 11.56 9.86 -19.61
CA LEU A 88 11.37 9.65 -21.06
C LEU A 88 9.96 9.12 -21.36
N SER A 89 9.46 8.19 -20.57
CA SER A 89 8.10 7.65 -20.73
C SER A 89 7.01 8.67 -20.38
N CYS A 90 7.30 9.69 -19.57
CA CYS A 90 6.37 10.78 -19.25
C CYS A 90 6.28 11.87 -20.33
N ILE A 91 7.23 11.92 -21.30
CA ILE A 91 7.23 12.95 -22.35
C ILE A 91 5.92 12.98 -23.15
N PRO A 92 5.34 11.85 -23.63
CA PRO A 92 4.09 11.87 -24.37
C PRO A 92 2.93 12.48 -23.55
N LEU A 93 2.85 12.14 -22.26
CA LEU A 93 1.86 12.71 -21.33
C LEU A 93 2.05 14.23 -21.19
N GLY A 94 3.30 14.67 -21.00
CA GLY A 94 3.63 16.11 -20.94
C GLY A 94 3.23 16.85 -22.20
N ILE A 95 3.47 16.27 -23.37
CA ILE A 95 3.06 16.86 -24.66
C ILE A 95 1.52 16.95 -24.75
N CYS A 96 0.78 15.91 -24.32
CA CYS A 96 -0.67 15.94 -24.29
C CYS A 96 -1.20 17.03 -23.36
N LEU A 97 -0.65 17.18 -22.17
CA LEU A 97 -1.05 18.21 -21.21
C LEU A 97 -0.76 19.63 -21.74
N LEU A 98 0.39 19.84 -22.36
CA LEU A 98 0.72 21.11 -23.01
C LEU A 98 -0.22 21.42 -24.18
N HIS A 99 -0.58 20.42 -24.97
CA HIS A 99 -1.53 20.56 -26.06
C HIS A 99 -2.94 20.91 -25.54
N MET A 100 -3.41 20.21 -24.49
CA MET A 100 -4.69 20.53 -23.84
C MET A 100 -4.70 21.96 -23.29
N ARG A 101 -3.63 22.37 -22.61
CA ARG A 101 -3.47 23.76 -22.13
C ARG A 101 -3.50 24.78 -23.27
N TRP A 102 -2.85 24.48 -24.39
CA TRP A 102 -2.85 25.34 -25.58
C TRP A 102 -4.26 25.44 -26.19
N LEU A 103 -5.02 24.33 -26.26
CA LEU A 103 -6.42 24.36 -26.72
C LEU A 103 -7.30 25.17 -25.78
N ALA A 104 -7.16 24.99 -24.47
CA ALA A 104 -7.91 25.74 -23.46
C ALA A 104 -7.70 27.25 -23.56
N HIS A 105 -6.49 27.70 -23.90
CA HIS A 105 -6.21 29.13 -24.14
C HIS A 105 -6.80 29.68 -25.43
N ARG A 106 -7.23 28.83 -26.37
CA ARG A 106 -7.87 29.27 -27.64
C ARG A 106 -9.37 29.48 -27.47
N ASP A 107 -9.98 28.84 -26.48
CA ASP A 107 -11.40 29.01 -26.16
C ASP A 107 -11.54 30.09 -25.08
N GLU A 108 -12.25 31.19 -25.40
CA GLU A 108 -12.35 32.35 -24.51
C GLU A 108 -13.08 32.04 -23.18
N GLU A 109 -14.00 31.09 -23.21
CA GLU A 109 -14.77 30.73 -22.02
C GLU A 109 -13.92 29.88 -21.06
N THR A 110 -13.26 28.86 -21.58
CA THR A 110 -12.31 28.03 -20.83
C THR A 110 -11.09 28.81 -20.34
N LYS A 111 -10.63 29.79 -21.14
CA LYS A 111 -9.54 30.67 -20.74
C LYS A 111 -9.91 31.54 -19.53
N LYS A 112 -11.12 32.08 -19.48
CA LYS A 112 -11.58 32.87 -18.31
C LYS A 112 -11.64 32.02 -17.04
N GLN A 113 -12.11 30.77 -17.14
CA GLN A 113 -12.10 29.83 -16.02
C GLN A 113 -10.67 29.50 -15.59
N LEU A 114 -9.76 29.23 -16.53
CA LEU A 114 -8.35 28.95 -16.24
C LEU A 114 -7.67 30.17 -15.57
N ASP A 115 -7.92 31.38 -16.09
CA ASP A 115 -7.38 32.62 -15.53
C ASP A 115 -7.95 32.91 -14.13
N GLN A 116 -9.19 32.49 -13.82
CA GLN A 116 -9.75 32.57 -12.49
C GLN A 116 -9.02 31.62 -11.52
N VAL A 117 -8.82 30.37 -11.90
CA VAL A 117 -8.08 29.38 -11.11
C VAL A 117 -6.61 29.80 -10.93
N GLU A 118 -5.94 30.28 -11.99
CA GLU A 118 -4.56 30.81 -11.89
C GLU A 118 -4.46 32.06 -11.01
N ASN A 119 -5.52 32.91 -10.96
CA ASN A 119 -5.56 34.08 -10.10
C ASN A 119 -5.86 33.73 -8.63
N GLU A 120 -6.58 32.66 -8.35
CA GLU A 120 -6.74 32.11 -7.00
C GLU A 120 -5.40 31.58 -6.45
N TRP A 121 -4.58 31.00 -7.30
CA TRP A 121 -3.19 30.62 -7.02
C TRP A 121 -2.29 31.86 -7.20
N LYS A 122 -2.40 32.86 -6.30
CA LYS A 122 -1.62 34.08 -6.32
C LYS A 122 -0.13 33.78 -6.43
N ILE A 123 0.41 33.91 -7.63
CA ILE A 123 1.87 33.81 -7.84
C ILE A 123 2.53 34.95 -7.07
N PRO A 124 3.37 34.71 -6.06
CA PRO A 124 3.92 35.76 -5.24
C PRO A 124 4.85 36.62 -6.09
N ARG A 125 4.58 37.92 -6.12
CA ARG A 125 5.42 38.93 -6.80
C ARG A 125 6.57 39.46 -5.93
N SER A 126 6.54 39.12 -4.62
CA SER A 126 7.54 39.57 -3.63
C SER A 126 8.00 38.38 -2.78
N TRP A 127 9.26 38.41 -2.32
CA TRP A 127 9.85 37.40 -1.44
C TRP A 127 9.08 37.25 -0.11
N ASN A 128 8.55 38.32 0.44
CA ASN A 128 7.72 38.25 1.65
C ASN A 128 6.39 37.56 1.38
N GLN A 129 5.73 37.84 0.24
CA GLN A 129 4.51 37.12 -0.17
C GLN A 129 4.76 35.64 -0.43
N PHE A 130 5.96 35.28 -0.94
CA PHE A 130 6.34 33.88 -1.08
C PHE A 130 6.37 33.15 0.26
N TRP A 131 6.96 33.76 1.28
CA TRP A 131 7.01 33.16 2.63
C TRP A 131 5.62 33.07 3.27
N ASP A 132 4.79 34.12 3.20
CA ASP A 132 3.48 34.15 3.83
C ASP A 132 2.49 33.20 3.15
N VAL A 133 2.45 33.17 1.80
CA VAL A 133 1.47 32.39 1.05
C VAL A 133 1.93 30.94 0.86
N TYR A 134 3.17 30.70 0.42
CA TYR A 134 3.62 29.35 0.08
C TYR A 134 4.21 28.60 1.28
N VAL A 135 5.02 29.25 2.10
CA VAL A 135 5.66 28.57 3.21
C VAL A 135 4.71 28.49 4.41
N MET A 136 4.14 29.61 4.83
CA MET A 136 3.31 29.63 6.05
C MET A 136 1.91 29.08 5.79
N ASP A 137 1.21 29.52 4.77
CA ASP A 137 -0.18 29.11 4.54
C ASP A 137 -0.28 27.75 3.84
N LEU A 138 0.39 27.57 2.68
CA LEU A 138 0.30 26.33 1.92
C LEU A 138 1.06 25.19 2.60
N PHE A 139 2.35 25.38 2.92
CA PHE A 139 3.21 24.29 3.36
C PHE A 139 2.99 23.93 4.82
N ILE A 140 2.89 24.91 5.73
CA ILE A 140 2.71 24.63 7.15
C ILE A 140 1.25 24.33 7.49
N TRP A 141 0.30 25.15 7.02
CA TRP A 141 -1.10 25.03 7.45
C TRP A 141 -1.98 24.14 6.55
N LYS A 142 -1.89 24.27 5.22
CA LYS A 142 -2.72 23.46 4.30
C LYS A 142 -2.18 22.07 4.11
N LEU A 143 -0.85 21.91 4.00
CA LEU A 143 -0.20 20.60 3.88
C LEU A 143 0.02 19.94 5.24
N ASP A 144 -0.18 20.65 6.33
CA ASP A 144 0.12 20.18 7.69
C ASP A 144 1.50 19.52 7.82
N PHE A 145 2.52 20.24 7.35
CA PHE A 145 3.89 19.70 7.36
C PHE A 145 4.38 19.31 8.76
N ILE A 146 3.92 20.02 9.80
CA ILE A 146 4.28 19.71 11.17
C ILE A 146 3.66 18.37 11.61
N GLY A 147 2.38 18.14 11.32
CA GLY A 147 1.72 16.85 11.58
C GLY A 147 2.38 15.72 10.80
N LEU A 148 2.69 15.94 9.53
CA LEU A 148 3.42 14.98 8.70
C LEU A 148 4.80 14.65 9.27
N PHE A 149 5.57 15.66 9.68
CA PHE A 149 6.89 15.45 10.30
C PHE A 149 6.79 14.69 11.62
N LEU A 150 5.84 15.08 12.49
CA LEU A 150 5.61 14.39 13.76
C LEU A 150 5.16 12.94 13.55
N SER A 151 4.32 12.66 12.55
CA SER A 151 3.93 11.28 12.22
C SER A 151 5.12 10.45 11.75
N CYS A 152 5.97 11.00 10.87
CA CYS A 152 7.20 10.33 10.41
C CYS A 152 8.16 10.03 11.58
N VAL A 153 8.37 11.00 12.48
CA VAL A 153 9.21 10.81 13.68
C VAL A 153 8.60 9.76 14.59
N THR A 154 7.30 9.80 14.82
CA THR A 154 6.58 8.84 15.67
C THR A 154 6.74 7.42 15.15
N PHE A 155 6.34 7.18 13.90
CA PHE A 155 6.44 5.84 13.29
C PHE A 155 7.90 5.40 13.14
N GLY A 156 8.82 6.29 12.76
CA GLY A 156 10.23 5.99 12.66
C GLY A 156 10.82 5.57 14.01
N CYS A 157 10.58 6.34 15.07
CA CYS A 157 11.09 6.03 16.41
C CYS A 157 10.49 4.76 17.01
N ILE A 158 9.23 4.44 16.69
CA ILE A 158 8.56 3.24 17.23
C ILE A 158 8.93 1.99 16.41
N LEU A 159 8.94 2.05 15.06
CA LEU A 159 9.04 0.85 14.23
C LEU A 159 10.47 0.43 13.90
N VAL A 160 11.39 1.39 13.71
CA VAL A 160 12.79 1.09 13.35
C VAL A 160 13.53 0.27 14.44
N PRO A 161 13.36 0.56 15.73
CA PRO A 161 14.01 -0.24 16.78
C PRO A 161 13.65 -1.72 16.75
N PHE A 162 12.41 -2.09 16.38
CA PHE A 162 11.99 -3.50 16.29
C PHE A 162 12.81 -4.31 15.29
N THR A 163 13.19 -3.72 14.18
CA THR A 163 14.00 -4.39 13.15
C THR A 163 15.50 -4.35 13.48
N LEU A 164 15.99 -3.24 14.02
CA LEU A 164 17.42 -3.07 14.35
C LEU A 164 17.87 -3.83 15.60
N ALA A 165 16.97 -4.03 16.56
CA ALA A 165 17.27 -4.73 17.81
C ALA A 165 17.53 -6.23 17.66
N GLY A 166 17.16 -6.81 16.50
CA GLY A 166 17.33 -8.23 16.18
C GLY A 166 18.75 -8.59 15.72
N GLY A 167 18.89 -9.80 15.16
CA GLY A 167 20.16 -10.34 14.66
C GLY A 167 20.95 -11.14 15.69
N LEU A 168 22.20 -11.43 15.38
CA LEU A 168 23.08 -12.27 16.20
C LEU A 168 23.44 -11.64 17.54
N GLN A 169 23.58 -10.31 17.60
CA GLN A 169 24.11 -9.58 18.78
C GLN A 169 23.06 -9.17 19.81
N ARG A 170 21.75 -9.29 19.50
CA ARG A 170 20.63 -8.93 20.41
C ARG A 170 20.81 -7.60 21.13
N GLN A 171 20.63 -6.50 20.42
CA GLN A 171 20.92 -5.17 20.93
C GLN A 171 19.77 -4.50 21.71
N TRP A 172 18.74 -5.24 22.15
CA TRP A 172 17.56 -4.70 22.83
C TRP A 172 17.85 -3.85 24.08
N ARG A 173 19.01 -4.06 24.74
CA ARG A 173 19.40 -3.33 25.94
C ARG A 173 20.33 -2.14 25.67
N THR A 174 20.56 -1.83 24.42
CA THR A 174 21.45 -0.73 24.05
C THR A 174 20.70 0.59 23.96
N ALA A 175 21.34 1.68 24.35
CA ALA A 175 20.72 3.00 24.38
C ALA A 175 20.20 3.44 23.02
N HIS A 176 20.90 3.09 21.93
CA HIS A 176 20.48 3.46 20.56
C HIS A 176 19.18 2.78 20.09
N ILE A 177 18.70 1.74 20.79
CA ILE A 177 17.40 1.11 20.55
C ILE A 177 16.34 1.65 21.51
N ILE A 178 16.67 1.69 22.82
CA ILE A 178 15.71 2.08 23.86
C ILE A 178 15.34 3.56 23.76
N VAL A 179 16.31 4.44 23.52
CA VAL A 179 16.07 5.89 23.52
C VAL A 179 15.08 6.31 22.42
N PRO A 180 15.26 5.91 21.13
CA PRO A 180 14.27 6.23 20.12
C PRO A 180 12.89 5.66 20.43
N GLU A 181 12.80 4.43 20.94
CA GLU A 181 11.52 3.81 21.26
C GLU A 181 10.77 4.55 22.37
N VAL A 182 11.47 4.93 23.44
CA VAL A 182 10.89 5.75 24.53
C VAL A 182 10.47 7.11 24.02
N ILE A 183 11.30 7.78 23.20
CA ILE A 183 10.97 9.07 22.59
C ILE A 183 9.72 8.92 21.70
N GLY A 184 9.64 7.86 20.91
CA GLY A 184 8.49 7.58 20.04
C GLY A 184 7.18 7.47 20.82
N TRP A 185 7.15 6.64 21.86
CA TRP A 185 5.93 6.39 22.64
C TRP A 185 5.57 7.54 23.60
N VAL A 186 6.55 8.12 24.29
CA VAL A 186 6.29 9.06 25.40
C VAL A 186 6.24 10.52 24.92
N ILE A 187 6.98 10.87 23.89
CA ILE A 187 7.09 12.26 23.43
C ILE A 187 6.42 12.44 22.07
N ALA A 188 6.86 11.70 21.05
CA ALA A 188 6.44 11.94 19.66
C ALA A 188 4.96 11.62 19.44
N LEU A 189 4.49 10.48 19.92
CA LEU A 189 3.09 10.07 19.76
C LEU A 189 2.10 11.01 20.48
N PRO A 190 2.28 11.37 21.77
CA PRO A 190 1.40 12.35 22.40
C PRO A 190 1.45 13.73 21.75
N LEU A 191 2.64 14.17 21.31
CA LEU A 191 2.80 15.45 20.62
C LEU A 191 2.06 15.46 19.26
N TYR A 192 2.16 14.37 18.51
CA TYR A 192 1.41 14.17 17.28
C TYR A 192 -0.12 14.24 17.51
N ILE A 193 -0.62 13.50 18.51
CA ILE A 193 -2.06 13.50 18.85
C ILE A 193 -2.53 14.90 19.28
N ILE A 194 -1.76 15.60 20.10
CA ILE A 194 -2.10 16.97 20.53
C ILE A 194 -2.09 17.92 19.35
N TRP A 195 -1.12 17.82 18.45
CA TRP A 195 -1.05 18.65 17.26
C TRP A 195 -2.29 18.42 16.36
N GLU A 196 -2.58 17.20 15.98
CA GLU A 196 -3.71 16.82 15.13
C GLU A 196 -5.09 17.22 15.70
N THR A 197 -5.25 17.11 17.03
CA THR A 197 -6.56 17.36 17.66
C THR A 197 -6.79 18.83 18.02
N LYS A 198 -5.74 19.64 18.26
CA LYS A 198 -5.89 21.00 18.78
C LYS A 198 -5.32 22.09 17.88
N PHE A 199 -4.27 21.82 17.12
CA PHE A 199 -3.53 22.86 16.40
C PHE A 199 -3.66 22.76 14.89
N ALA A 200 -3.78 21.56 14.31
CA ALA A 200 -3.90 21.38 12.87
C ALA A 200 -5.17 22.05 12.33
N ARG A 201 -5.02 22.95 11.34
CA ARG A 201 -6.18 23.57 10.65
C ARG A 201 -6.81 22.60 9.64
N MET A 202 -5.97 21.81 8.96
CA MET A 202 -6.37 20.72 8.07
C MET A 202 -5.67 19.43 8.54
N PRO A 203 -6.26 18.73 9.52
CA PRO A 203 -5.62 17.53 10.09
C PRO A 203 -5.48 16.44 9.04
N LEU A 204 -4.35 15.72 9.08
CA LEU A 204 -4.11 14.54 8.23
C LEU A 204 -5.18 13.46 8.45
N THR A 205 -5.76 13.46 9.66
CA THR A 205 -6.78 12.51 10.08
C THR A 205 -8.08 13.25 10.36
N PRO A 206 -8.96 13.46 9.36
CA PRO A 206 -10.22 14.18 9.56
C PRO A 206 -11.20 13.33 10.36
N TRP A 207 -11.27 13.61 11.66
CA TRP A 207 -12.07 12.83 12.64
C TRP A 207 -13.55 12.74 12.28
N ASP A 208 -14.12 13.75 11.62
CA ASP A 208 -15.53 13.75 11.23
C ASP A 208 -15.82 12.74 10.12
N LEU A 209 -14.87 12.52 9.21
CA LEU A 209 -14.98 11.46 8.19
C LEU A 209 -14.83 10.06 8.79
N ILE A 210 -13.95 9.91 9.78
CA ILE A 210 -13.69 8.61 10.41
C ILE A 210 -14.86 8.11 11.27
N LYS A 211 -15.72 9.01 11.77
CA LYS A 211 -16.93 8.63 12.52
C LYS A 211 -17.94 7.84 11.67
N ASP A 212 -17.91 7.97 10.33
CA ASP A 212 -18.74 7.13 9.47
C ASP A 212 -18.26 5.68 9.54
N ARG A 213 -19.19 4.78 9.90
CA ARG A 213 -18.90 3.34 10.02
C ARG A 213 -18.33 2.75 8.74
N GLY A 214 -18.83 3.18 7.58
CA GLY A 214 -18.37 2.69 6.27
C GLY A 214 -16.92 3.06 6.01
N ILE A 215 -16.53 4.30 6.32
CA ILE A 215 -15.17 4.80 6.17
C ILE A 215 -14.25 4.13 7.18
N LEU A 216 -14.61 4.10 8.46
CA LEU A 216 -13.80 3.50 9.52
C LEU A 216 -13.42 2.05 9.21
N PHE A 217 -14.40 1.19 8.89
CA PHE A 217 -14.11 -0.22 8.62
C PHE A 217 -13.37 -0.42 7.30
N ALA A 218 -13.57 0.41 6.29
CA ALA A 218 -12.77 0.38 5.07
C ALA A 218 -11.31 0.75 5.32
N LEU A 219 -11.03 1.73 6.19
CA LEU A 219 -9.66 2.07 6.60
C LEU A 219 -8.99 0.94 7.41
N ILE A 220 -9.72 0.32 8.33
CA ILE A 220 -9.21 -0.84 9.09
C ILE A 220 -8.91 -2.01 8.14
N ILE A 221 -9.75 -2.26 7.16
CA ILE A 221 -9.50 -3.27 6.11
C ILE A 221 -8.25 -2.90 5.32
N ALA A 222 -8.09 -1.63 4.88
CA ALA A 222 -6.90 -1.16 4.17
C ALA A 222 -5.61 -1.40 4.96
N PHE A 223 -5.63 -1.11 6.26
CA PHE A 223 -4.53 -1.40 7.17
C PHE A 223 -4.18 -2.90 7.18
N PHE A 224 -5.17 -3.77 7.39
CA PHE A 224 -4.94 -5.21 7.48
C PHE A 224 -4.53 -5.83 6.14
N ILE A 225 -5.00 -5.34 4.99
CA ILE A 225 -4.59 -5.84 3.67
C ILE A 225 -3.07 -5.84 3.58
N ASN A 226 -2.45 -4.69 3.78
CA ASN A 226 -1.01 -4.56 3.59
C ASN A 226 -0.22 -5.17 4.75
N PHE A 227 -0.69 -5.02 5.98
CA PHE A 227 -0.09 -5.65 7.14
C PHE A 227 0.05 -7.17 6.97
N ILE A 228 -1.03 -7.85 6.59
CA ILE A 228 -1.05 -9.30 6.40
C ILE A 228 -0.19 -9.72 5.20
N TRP A 229 -0.22 -8.94 4.11
CA TRP A 229 0.58 -9.22 2.94
C TRP A 229 2.07 -9.25 3.27
N TYR A 230 2.56 -8.30 4.08
CA TYR A 230 3.96 -8.23 4.51
C TYR A 230 4.39 -9.42 5.38
N MET A 231 3.48 -10.03 6.13
CA MET A 231 3.81 -11.25 6.89
C MET A 231 4.31 -12.40 6.01
N GLN A 232 3.82 -12.51 4.79
CA GLN A 232 4.25 -13.56 3.86
C GLN A 232 5.20 -13.06 2.76
N GLY A 233 5.11 -11.78 2.36
CA GLY A 233 5.75 -11.24 1.17
C GLY A 233 7.21 -10.83 1.34
N ASP A 234 7.57 -10.21 2.47
CA ASP A 234 8.88 -9.59 2.69
C ASP A 234 10.08 -10.51 2.40
N TYR A 235 10.06 -11.71 2.94
CA TYR A 235 11.18 -12.64 2.85
C TYR A 235 10.96 -13.77 1.83
N MET A 236 9.89 -13.67 1.05
CA MET A 236 9.49 -14.73 0.16
C MET A 236 10.53 -15.05 -0.91
N TYR A 237 11.16 -14.04 -1.51
CA TYR A 237 12.21 -14.24 -2.51
C TYR A 237 13.38 -15.03 -1.93
N THR A 238 13.87 -14.64 -0.75
CA THR A 238 14.97 -15.32 -0.06
C THR A 238 14.60 -16.76 0.28
N VAL A 239 13.38 -16.99 0.75
CA VAL A 239 12.90 -18.35 1.06
C VAL A 239 12.83 -19.23 -0.19
N LEU A 240 12.33 -18.71 -1.30
CA LEU A 240 12.27 -19.46 -2.57
C LEU A 240 13.65 -19.88 -3.06
N VAL A 241 14.62 -18.98 -3.02
CA VAL A 241 16.00 -19.29 -3.48
C VAL A 241 16.73 -20.18 -2.49
N VAL A 242 16.66 -19.88 -1.18
CA VAL A 242 17.44 -20.59 -0.16
C VAL A 242 16.80 -21.91 0.24
N SER A 243 15.50 -21.93 0.50
CA SER A 243 14.79 -23.06 1.12
C SER A 243 14.03 -23.95 0.13
N VAL A 244 13.64 -23.44 -1.04
CA VAL A 244 12.92 -24.20 -2.07
C VAL A 244 13.83 -24.56 -3.25
N ASN A 245 15.03 -23.95 -3.31
CA ASN A 245 16.01 -24.13 -4.39
C ASN A 245 15.52 -23.65 -5.77
N GLU A 246 14.77 -22.54 -5.78
CA GLU A 246 14.32 -21.92 -7.01
C GLU A 246 15.44 -21.11 -7.67
N THR A 247 15.41 -21.05 -9.00
CA THR A 247 16.28 -20.14 -9.76
C THR A 247 15.84 -18.68 -9.52
N ILE A 248 16.76 -17.72 -9.67
CA ILE A 248 16.49 -16.28 -9.55
C ILE A 248 15.29 -15.87 -10.42
N LYS A 249 15.24 -16.38 -11.66
CA LYS A 249 14.15 -16.10 -12.60
C LYS A 249 12.81 -16.66 -12.12
N SER A 250 12.78 -17.89 -11.62
CA SER A 250 11.58 -18.53 -11.09
C SER A 250 11.10 -17.83 -9.83
N ALA A 251 12.00 -17.57 -8.87
CA ALA A 251 11.69 -16.89 -7.62
C ALA A 251 11.09 -15.50 -7.86
N THR A 252 11.66 -14.70 -8.79
CA THR A 252 11.13 -13.38 -9.15
C THR A 252 9.71 -13.47 -9.77
N ARG A 253 9.46 -14.47 -10.61
CA ARG A 253 8.14 -14.69 -11.18
C ARG A 253 7.13 -15.13 -10.14
N ILE A 254 7.50 -16.06 -9.26
CA ILE A 254 6.62 -16.53 -8.18
C ILE A 254 6.24 -15.40 -7.24
N THR A 255 7.17 -14.52 -6.86
CA THR A 255 6.87 -13.36 -6.01
C THR A 255 5.90 -12.38 -6.68
N SER A 256 5.95 -12.23 -7.99
CA SER A 256 5.07 -11.34 -8.75
C SER A 256 3.70 -11.97 -9.07
N LEU A 257 3.54 -13.27 -8.86
CA LEU A 257 2.33 -14.02 -9.27
C LEU A 257 1.06 -13.54 -8.53
N TYR A 258 1.21 -13.13 -7.28
CA TYR A 258 0.15 -12.50 -6.51
C TYR A 258 -0.46 -11.29 -7.23
N SER A 259 0.38 -10.35 -7.67
CA SER A 259 -0.08 -9.15 -8.38
C SER A 259 -0.69 -9.48 -9.74
N PHE A 260 -0.10 -10.43 -10.47
CA PHE A 260 -0.60 -10.91 -11.76
C PHE A 260 -2.04 -11.43 -11.65
N VAL A 261 -2.27 -12.38 -10.73
CA VAL A 261 -3.60 -12.99 -10.54
C VAL A 261 -4.59 -11.96 -9.99
N SER A 262 -4.15 -11.10 -9.06
CA SER A 262 -4.99 -10.05 -8.47
C SER A 262 -5.51 -9.07 -9.52
N VAL A 263 -4.65 -8.61 -10.42
CA VAL A 263 -5.05 -7.65 -11.46
C VAL A 263 -6.01 -8.28 -12.47
N ILE A 264 -5.74 -9.50 -12.92
CA ILE A 264 -6.65 -10.20 -13.84
C ILE A 264 -8.02 -10.42 -13.19
N THR A 265 -8.03 -10.96 -11.97
CA THR A 265 -9.27 -11.25 -11.24
C THR A 265 -10.06 -9.98 -10.97
N GLY A 266 -9.37 -8.92 -10.54
CA GLY A 266 -10.02 -7.65 -10.23
C GLY A 266 -10.56 -6.93 -11.46
N THR A 267 -9.87 -6.99 -12.59
CA THR A 267 -10.37 -6.44 -13.86
C THR A 267 -11.64 -7.16 -14.32
N ILE A 268 -11.64 -8.50 -14.23
CA ILE A 268 -12.83 -9.30 -14.53
C ILE A 268 -13.97 -8.95 -13.57
N LEU A 269 -13.69 -8.85 -12.28
CA LEU A 269 -14.66 -8.45 -11.26
C LEU A 269 -15.20 -7.05 -11.53
N GLY A 270 -14.37 -6.11 -11.97
CA GLY A 270 -14.80 -4.76 -12.34
C GLY A 270 -15.93 -4.77 -13.35
N VAL A 271 -15.84 -5.63 -14.37
CA VAL A 271 -16.91 -5.81 -15.36
C VAL A 271 -18.18 -6.40 -14.74
N PHE A 272 -18.05 -7.37 -13.81
CA PHE A 272 -19.21 -7.95 -13.13
C PHE A 272 -19.90 -6.96 -12.20
N ILE A 273 -19.16 -6.14 -11.47
CA ILE A 273 -19.70 -5.15 -10.51
C ILE A 273 -20.56 -4.09 -11.22
N ILE A 274 -20.28 -3.73 -12.46
CA ILE A 274 -21.12 -2.83 -13.26
C ILE A 274 -22.59 -3.31 -13.26
N LYS A 275 -22.81 -4.62 -13.30
CA LYS A 275 -24.15 -5.21 -13.31
C LYS A 275 -24.74 -5.37 -11.90
N PHE A 276 -23.92 -5.79 -10.93
CA PHE A 276 -24.38 -6.08 -9.55
C PHE A 276 -24.52 -4.84 -8.69
N ARG A 277 -23.72 -3.79 -8.95
CA ARG A 277 -23.74 -2.49 -8.27
C ARG A 277 -23.56 -2.55 -6.75
N ARG A 278 -23.04 -3.64 -6.19
CA ARG A 278 -22.76 -3.82 -4.75
C ARG A 278 -21.38 -4.42 -4.56
N THR A 279 -20.61 -3.90 -3.59
CA THR A 279 -19.21 -4.28 -3.36
C THR A 279 -19.03 -5.25 -2.20
N LYS A 280 -19.81 -5.10 -1.13
CA LYS A 280 -19.64 -5.83 0.14
C LYS A 280 -19.54 -7.36 0.00
N PRO A 281 -20.43 -8.09 -0.73
CA PRO A 281 -20.35 -9.54 -0.82
C PRO A 281 -19.04 -10.03 -1.46
N PHE A 282 -18.53 -9.28 -2.43
CA PHE A 282 -17.26 -9.60 -3.08
C PHE A 282 -16.06 -9.38 -2.16
N ILE A 283 -16.09 -8.31 -1.35
CA ILE A 283 -15.07 -8.02 -0.33
C ILE A 283 -15.02 -9.16 0.70
N MET A 284 -16.17 -9.61 1.19
CA MET A 284 -16.26 -10.72 2.15
C MET A 284 -15.72 -12.03 1.55
N PHE A 285 -16.07 -12.32 0.30
CA PHE A 285 -15.57 -13.50 -0.42
C PHE A 285 -14.05 -13.46 -0.56
N GLY A 286 -13.49 -12.33 -1.02
CA GLY A 286 -12.05 -12.14 -1.17
C GLY A 286 -11.27 -12.32 0.13
N ALA A 287 -11.76 -11.75 1.23
CA ALA A 287 -11.16 -11.92 2.56
C ALA A 287 -11.20 -13.39 3.03
N SER A 288 -12.27 -14.12 2.73
CA SER A 288 -12.38 -15.56 3.02
C SER A 288 -11.35 -16.38 2.22
N MET A 289 -11.12 -16.01 0.95
CA MET A 289 -10.08 -16.66 0.12
C MET A 289 -8.67 -16.39 0.67
N TRP A 290 -8.43 -15.22 1.24
CA TRP A 290 -7.16 -14.93 1.91
C TRP A 290 -6.94 -15.79 3.14
N PHE A 291 -7.95 -15.96 3.97
CA PHE A 291 -7.89 -16.85 5.13
C PHE A 291 -7.52 -18.28 4.71
N LEU A 292 -8.17 -18.81 3.66
CA LEU A 292 -7.87 -20.13 3.11
C LEU A 292 -6.43 -20.21 2.55
N SER A 293 -6.01 -19.18 1.81
CA SER A 293 -4.66 -19.12 1.22
C SER A 293 -3.57 -19.11 2.29
N PHE A 294 -3.73 -18.33 3.38
CA PHE A 294 -2.77 -18.34 4.48
C PHE A 294 -2.72 -19.69 5.20
N GLY A 295 -3.85 -20.38 5.34
CA GLY A 295 -3.88 -21.76 5.83
C GLY A 295 -3.02 -22.72 4.97
N LEU A 296 -3.13 -22.62 3.64
CA LEU A 296 -2.30 -23.37 2.71
C LEU A 296 -0.82 -22.97 2.78
N LEU A 297 -0.53 -21.68 2.91
CA LEU A 297 0.86 -21.18 3.05
C LEU A 297 1.52 -21.69 4.34
N VAL A 298 0.81 -21.83 5.45
CA VAL A 298 1.34 -22.46 6.68
C VAL A 298 1.83 -23.87 6.39
N HIS A 299 1.10 -24.63 5.58
CA HIS A 299 1.47 -26.00 5.22
C HIS A 299 2.62 -26.02 4.19
N PHE A 300 2.47 -25.36 3.06
CA PHE A 300 3.41 -25.47 1.93
C PHE A 300 4.72 -24.70 2.12
N ARG A 301 4.76 -23.62 2.86
CA ARG A 301 5.99 -22.87 3.16
C ARG A 301 6.64 -23.28 4.48
N GLY A 302 5.85 -23.75 5.44
CA GLY A 302 6.33 -24.11 6.77
C GLY A 302 6.71 -25.59 6.92
N ASP A 303 6.00 -26.49 6.26
CA ASP A 303 6.16 -27.94 6.46
C ASP A 303 6.73 -28.66 5.24
N THR A 304 6.11 -28.57 4.08
CA THR A 304 6.46 -29.42 2.92
C THR A 304 7.40 -28.74 1.89
N ASN A 305 7.48 -27.42 1.85
CA ASN A 305 8.23 -26.67 0.81
C ASN A 305 7.92 -27.13 -0.62
N SER A 306 6.67 -27.30 -0.95
CA SER A 306 6.24 -27.72 -2.26
C SER A 306 6.22 -26.54 -3.24
N HIS A 307 6.97 -26.64 -4.35
CA HIS A 307 6.94 -25.66 -5.43
C HIS A 307 5.50 -25.38 -5.92
N SER A 308 4.80 -26.43 -6.32
CA SER A 308 3.43 -26.31 -6.84
C SER A 308 2.43 -25.83 -5.77
N GLY A 309 2.60 -26.25 -4.51
CA GLY A 309 1.75 -25.82 -3.40
C GLY A 309 1.92 -24.34 -3.07
N ILE A 310 3.15 -23.82 -3.13
CA ILE A 310 3.43 -22.40 -2.93
C ILE A 310 2.80 -21.56 -4.06
N ILE A 311 2.98 -21.98 -5.32
CA ILE A 311 2.36 -21.32 -6.47
C ILE A 311 0.84 -21.33 -6.35
N GLY A 312 0.22 -22.46 -6.05
CA GLY A 312 -1.22 -22.57 -5.88
C GLY A 312 -1.76 -21.67 -4.77
N SER A 313 -1.06 -21.62 -3.62
CA SER A 313 -1.43 -20.75 -2.50
C SER A 313 -1.34 -19.26 -2.86
N LEU A 314 -0.30 -18.87 -3.61
CA LEU A 314 -0.14 -17.47 -4.06
C LEU A 314 -1.14 -17.09 -5.14
N CYS A 315 -1.49 -18.00 -6.04
CA CYS A 315 -2.58 -17.77 -6.98
C CYS A 315 -3.90 -17.57 -6.26
N LEU A 316 -4.19 -18.36 -5.23
CA LEU A 316 -5.39 -18.20 -4.41
C LEU A 316 -5.36 -16.89 -3.63
N LEU A 317 -4.18 -16.49 -3.12
CA LEU A 317 -3.99 -15.22 -2.43
C LEU A 317 -4.27 -14.03 -3.38
N GLY A 318 -3.70 -14.08 -4.59
CA GLY A 318 -3.93 -13.08 -5.63
C GLY A 318 -5.38 -13.05 -6.11
N PHE A 319 -6.00 -14.22 -6.27
CA PHE A 319 -7.42 -14.33 -6.60
C PHE A 319 -8.28 -13.63 -5.55
N GLY A 320 -8.09 -13.92 -4.27
CA GLY A 320 -8.78 -13.22 -3.18
C GLY A 320 -8.53 -11.71 -3.19
N ALA A 321 -7.29 -11.27 -3.39
CA ALA A 321 -6.93 -9.86 -3.45
C ALA A 321 -7.68 -9.09 -4.54
N GLY A 322 -7.84 -9.67 -5.72
CA GLY A 322 -8.61 -9.08 -6.81
C GLY A 322 -10.06 -8.77 -6.43
N PHE A 323 -10.63 -9.55 -5.50
CA PHE A 323 -12.00 -9.33 -5.04
C PHE A 323 -12.14 -8.22 -4.01
N PHE A 324 -11.13 -7.91 -3.19
CA PHE A 324 -11.37 -7.00 -2.08
C PHE A 324 -10.45 -5.80 -1.98
N THR A 325 -9.24 -5.83 -2.54
CA THR A 325 -8.27 -4.73 -2.39
C THR A 325 -8.80 -3.41 -2.99
N TYR A 326 -8.93 -3.34 -4.32
CA TYR A 326 -9.47 -2.15 -4.99
C TYR A 326 -10.99 -2.00 -4.83
N THR A 327 -11.70 -3.10 -4.58
CA THR A 327 -13.14 -3.06 -4.30
C THR A 327 -13.44 -2.34 -2.99
N THR A 328 -12.59 -2.48 -1.96
CA THR A 328 -12.70 -1.74 -0.71
C THR A 328 -12.42 -0.25 -0.93
N GLN A 329 -11.43 0.09 -1.77
CA GLN A 329 -11.14 1.47 -2.16
C GLN A 329 -12.32 2.10 -2.91
N ALA A 330 -12.88 1.42 -3.91
CA ALA A 330 -14.07 1.88 -4.62
C ALA A 330 -15.29 2.03 -3.68
N SER A 331 -15.43 1.15 -2.70
CA SER A 331 -16.49 1.21 -1.68
C SER A 331 -16.37 2.44 -0.78
N ILE A 332 -15.17 2.80 -0.33
CA ILE A 332 -14.97 3.99 0.49
C ILE A 332 -15.12 5.28 -0.34
N GLN A 333 -14.68 5.28 -1.58
CA GLN A 333 -14.85 6.40 -2.52
C GLN A 333 -16.32 6.66 -2.84
N ALA A 334 -17.18 5.64 -2.78
CA ALA A 334 -18.63 5.78 -2.95
C ALA A 334 -19.32 6.59 -1.83
N SER A 335 -18.63 6.85 -0.72
CA SER A 335 -19.13 7.73 0.35
C SER A 335 -18.83 9.21 0.10
N ALA A 336 -17.95 9.52 -0.85
CA ALA A 336 -17.60 10.89 -1.20
C ALA A 336 -18.64 11.49 -2.16
N LYS A 337 -19.22 12.63 -1.79
CA LYS A 337 -20.18 13.36 -2.62
C LYS A 337 -19.51 14.47 -3.45
N THR A 338 -18.34 14.96 -3.03
CA THR A 338 -17.60 16.05 -3.68
C THR A 338 -16.20 15.63 -4.07
N HIS A 339 -15.61 16.29 -5.08
CA HIS A 339 -14.24 16.03 -5.55
C HIS A 339 -13.22 16.18 -4.41
N GLU A 340 -13.33 17.21 -3.59
CA GLU A 340 -12.43 17.41 -2.45
C GLU A 340 -12.49 16.27 -1.44
N LYS A 341 -13.70 15.82 -1.07
CA LYS A 341 -13.89 14.67 -0.17
C LYS A 341 -13.37 13.38 -0.78
N LEU A 342 -13.54 13.19 -2.10
CA LEU A 342 -13.00 12.04 -2.82
C LEU A 342 -11.47 11.98 -2.73
N ALA A 343 -10.78 13.09 -2.98
CA ALA A 343 -9.34 13.18 -2.90
C ALA A 343 -8.84 12.91 -1.47
N VAL A 344 -9.45 13.52 -0.46
CA VAL A 344 -9.10 13.32 0.97
C VAL A 344 -9.33 11.88 1.40
N ILE A 345 -10.46 11.27 1.06
CA ILE A 345 -10.78 9.87 1.42
C ILE A 345 -9.82 8.91 0.72
N THR A 346 -9.49 9.15 -0.54
CA THR A 346 -8.54 8.33 -1.29
C THR A 346 -7.13 8.44 -0.69
N ALA A 347 -6.69 9.64 -0.36
CA ALA A 347 -5.41 9.88 0.30
C ALA A 347 -5.34 9.19 1.67
N LEU A 348 -6.40 9.30 2.48
CA LEU A 348 -6.50 8.66 3.79
C LEU A 348 -6.48 7.13 3.69
N TYR A 349 -7.16 6.56 2.69
CA TYR A 349 -7.14 5.12 2.42
C TYR A 349 -5.72 4.65 2.10
N LEU A 350 -5.03 5.32 1.17
CA LEU A 350 -3.66 4.98 0.77
C LEU A 350 -2.67 5.21 1.92
N ALA A 351 -2.84 6.26 2.72
CA ALA A 351 -2.00 6.50 3.91
C ALA A 351 -2.16 5.37 4.92
N THR A 352 -3.40 4.97 5.23
CA THR A 352 -3.69 3.88 6.18
C THR A 352 -3.16 2.53 5.66
N TYR A 353 -3.29 2.28 4.35
CA TYR A 353 -2.71 1.12 3.68
C TYR A 353 -1.17 1.08 3.84
N ASN A 354 -0.48 2.22 3.69
CA ASN A 354 0.97 2.33 3.87
C ASN A 354 1.40 2.21 5.35
N ILE A 355 0.60 2.71 6.31
CA ILE A 355 0.84 2.48 7.74
C ILE A 355 0.77 0.98 8.04
N GLY A 356 -0.19 0.26 7.46
CA GLY A 356 -0.27 -1.20 7.53
C GLY A 356 1.00 -1.88 7.03
N SER A 357 1.58 -1.41 5.92
CA SER A 357 2.83 -1.95 5.38
C SER A 357 4.02 -1.71 6.30
N ALA A 358 4.14 -0.50 6.85
CA ALA A 358 5.23 -0.14 7.75
C ALA A 358 5.21 -1.01 9.02
N LEU A 359 4.03 -1.20 9.63
CA LEU A 359 3.86 -2.05 10.80
C LEU A 359 4.08 -3.53 10.45
N GLY A 360 3.55 -3.98 9.33
CA GLY A 360 3.74 -5.34 8.82
C GLY A 360 5.20 -5.67 8.59
N GLY A 361 5.93 -4.80 7.89
CA GLY A 361 7.36 -4.93 7.65
C GLY A 361 8.20 -4.88 8.93
N ALA A 362 7.85 -4.02 9.91
CA ALA A 362 8.54 -3.97 11.20
C ALA A 362 8.37 -5.28 11.99
N ILE A 363 7.16 -5.84 12.04
CA ILE A 363 6.88 -7.07 12.78
C ILE A 363 7.46 -8.29 12.05
N SER A 364 7.30 -8.40 10.72
CA SER A 364 7.92 -9.48 9.94
C SER A 364 9.44 -9.44 10.06
N GLY A 365 10.03 -8.23 9.99
CA GLY A 365 11.45 -8.00 10.20
C GLY A 365 11.93 -8.38 11.60
N ALA A 366 11.18 -8.02 12.64
CA ALA A 366 11.51 -8.40 14.01
C ALA A 366 11.48 -9.92 14.21
N ILE A 367 10.45 -10.60 13.70
CA ILE A 367 10.38 -12.06 13.76
C ILE A 367 11.55 -12.69 13.01
N TRP A 368 11.84 -12.22 11.79
CA TRP A 368 12.94 -12.72 10.98
C TRP A 368 14.30 -12.55 11.64
N THR A 369 14.63 -11.34 12.07
CA THR A 369 15.94 -11.02 12.64
C THR A 369 16.17 -11.62 14.03
N GLN A 370 15.12 -11.95 14.78
CA GLN A 370 15.25 -12.54 16.09
C GLN A 370 15.20 -14.08 16.08
N VAL A 371 14.34 -14.67 15.27
CA VAL A 371 14.09 -16.11 15.27
C VAL A 371 15.06 -16.85 14.36
N LEU A 372 15.30 -16.34 13.14
CA LEU A 372 16.11 -17.04 12.14
C LEU A 372 17.55 -17.31 12.60
N PRO A 373 18.30 -16.33 13.13
CA PRO A 373 19.68 -16.58 13.59
C PRO A 373 19.75 -17.66 14.68
N ARG A 374 18.76 -17.65 15.60
CA ARG A 374 18.69 -18.63 16.69
C ARG A 374 18.44 -20.04 16.16
N GLU A 375 17.50 -20.18 15.24
CA GLU A 375 17.16 -21.48 14.66
C GLU A 375 18.31 -22.02 13.79
N ILE A 376 19.03 -21.16 13.07
CA ILE A 376 20.23 -21.55 12.32
C ILE A 376 21.33 -22.04 13.28
N SER A 377 21.68 -21.26 14.31
CA SER A 377 22.71 -21.63 15.28
C SER A 377 22.39 -22.90 16.05
N LYS A 378 21.11 -23.10 16.42
CA LYS A 378 20.64 -24.31 17.10
C LYS A 378 20.84 -25.57 16.24
N ARG A 379 20.69 -25.47 14.91
CA ARG A 379 20.72 -26.60 14.00
C ARG A 379 22.12 -26.88 13.45
N LEU A 380 22.88 -25.85 13.09
CA LEU A 380 24.23 -25.98 12.56
C LEU A 380 25.28 -26.25 13.66
N LYS A 381 25.04 -25.85 14.92
CA LYS A 381 25.96 -26.03 16.07
C LYS A 381 27.38 -25.48 15.85
N ASN A 382 27.58 -24.62 14.87
CA ASN A 382 28.84 -23.96 14.53
C ASN A 382 28.57 -22.47 14.37
N GLU A 383 29.20 -21.63 15.21
CA GLU A 383 28.92 -20.19 15.27
C GLU A 383 29.36 -19.46 14.00
N THR A 384 30.54 -19.75 13.47
CA THR A 384 31.06 -19.10 12.26
C THR A 384 30.19 -19.44 11.05
N LEU A 385 29.86 -20.71 10.86
CA LEU A 385 29.01 -21.16 9.79
C LEU A 385 27.58 -20.62 9.89
N SER A 386 27.09 -20.46 11.13
CA SER A 386 25.77 -19.87 11.38
C SER A 386 25.73 -18.38 11.05
N ALA A 387 26.82 -17.66 11.34
CA ALA A 387 26.97 -16.26 10.99
C ALA A 387 27.02 -16.05 9.48
N ASP A 388 27.76 -16.90 8.75
CA ASP A 388 27.85 -16.87 7.29
C ASP A 388 26.50 -17.22 6.62
N ALA A 389 25.82 -18.25 7.11
CA ALA A 389 24.51 -18.67 6.60
C ALA A 389 23.43 -17.59 6.79
N TYR A 390 23.50 -16.80 7.88
CA TYR A 390 22.59 -15.68 8.14
C TYR A 390 22.99 -14.42 7.39
N GLY A 391 24.28 -14.05 7.42
CA GLY A 391 24.79 -12.79 6.86
C GLY A 391 24.87 -12.78 5.32
N SER A 392 25.16 -13.94 4.72
CA SER A 392 25.34 -14.09 3.27
C SER A 392 24.66 -15.35 2.72
N PRO A 393 23.33 -15.46 2.82
CA PRO A 393 22.61 -16.68 2.50
C PRO A 393 22.79 -17.13 1.03
N PHE A 394 22.89 -16.19 0.10
CA PHE A 394 23.08 -16.49 -1.33
C PHE A 394 24.49 -17.04 -1.61
N THR A 395 25.52 -16.56 -0.94
CA THR A 395 26.88 -17.11 -1.05
C THR A 395 26.94 -18.49 -0.42
N PHE A 396 26.31 -18.66 0.74
CA PHE A 396 26.23 -19.94 1.44
C PHE A 396 25.65 -21.06 0.59
N ILE A 397 24.58 -20.79 -0.19
CA ILE A 397 23.96 -21.81 -1.04
C ILE A 397 24.82 -22.26 -2.22
N TYR A 398 25.77 -21.44 -2.66
CA TYR A 398 26.78 -21.85 -3.68
C TYR A 398 27.86 -22.74 -3.09
N GLN A 399 28.25 -22.52 -1.83
CA GLN A 399 29.27 -23.35 -1.15
C GLN A 399 28.70 -24.69 -0.71
N TYR A 400 27.45 -24.72 -0.26
CA TYR A 400 26.76 -25.92 0.22
C TYR A 400 25.64 -26.31 -0.74
N PRO A 401 25.86 -27.31 -1.62
CA PRO A 401 24.88 -27.71 -2.63
C PRO A 401 23.62 -28.31 -1.99
N TRP A 402 22.57 -28.37 -2.78
CA TRP A 402 21.28 -28.92 -2.35
C TRP A 402 21.44 -30.35 -1.88
N GLY A 403 20.93 -30.68 -0.69
CA GLY A 403 21.03 -32.00 -0.07
C GLY A 403 22.17 -32.16 0.94
N SER A 404 23.12 -31.21 1.03
CA SER A 404 24.12 -31.23 2.09
C SER A 404 23.51 -31.08 3.48
N PRO A 405 24.09 -31.70 4.53
CA PRO A 405 23.56 -31.63 5.90
C PRO A 405 23.39 -30.19 6.40
N GLU A 406 24.35 -29.33 6.04
CA GLU A 406 24.34 -27.89 6.39
C GLU A 406 23.16 -27.18 5.70
N ARG A 407 22.98 -27.44 4.40
CA ARG A 407 21.88 -26.85 3.63
C ARG A 407 20.52 -27.32 4.14
N VAL A 408 20.36 -28.59 4.48
CA VAL A 408 19.12 -29.14 5.06
C VAL A 408 18.80 -28.46 6.39
N SER A 409 19.83 -28.26 7.24
CA SER A 409 19.67 -27.57 8.53
C SER A 409 19.19 -26.13 8.37
N VAL A 410 19.76 -25.38 7.43
CA VAL A 410 19.33 -24.02 7.09
C VAL A 410 17.91 -24.00 6.52
N THR A 411 17.59 -24.91 5.60
CA THR A 411 16.24 -25.04 5.03
C THR A 411 15.18 -25.27 6.11
N GLN A 412 15.47 -26.13 7.11
CA GLN A 412 14.56 -26.36 8.23
C GLN A 412 14.42 -25.13 9.13
N ALA A 413 15.47 -24.33 9.33
CA ALA A 413 15.38 -23.07 10.06
C ALA A 413 14.48 -22.06 9.33
N TYR A 414 14.64 -21.94 8.02
CA TYR A 414 13.78 -21.08 7.18
C TYR A 414 12.31 -21.51 7.22
N LYS A 415 12.03 -22.83 7.12
CA LYS A 415 10.68 -23.37 7.25
C LYS A 415 10.02 -22.96 8.58
N HIS A 416 10.76 -23.10 9.67
CA HIS A 416 10.25 -22.76 11.01
C HIS A 416 9.85 -21.28 11.10
N VAL A 417 10.69 -20.38 10.65
CA VAL A 417 10.41 -18.95 10.66
C VAL A 417 9.22 -18.59 9.74
N GLN A 418 9.20 -19.17 8.53
CA GLN A 418 8.09 -18.96 7.60
C GLN A 418 6.76 -19.46 8.17
N LYS A 419 6.77 -20.58 8.87
CA LYS A 419 5.58 -21.08 9.56
C LYS A 419 5.03 -20.10 10.56
N ILE A 420 5.92 -19.49 11.37
CA ILE A 420 5.53 -18.44 12.33
C ILE A 420 4.92 -17.23 11.63
N LEU A 421 5.59 -16.70 10.60
CA LEU A 421 5.11 -15.55 9.84
C LEU A 421 3.72 -15.82 9.21
N CYS A 422 3.55 -16.98 8.58
CA CYS A 422 2.27 -17.36 7.99
C CYS A 422 1.16 -17.56 9.04
N ILE A 423 1.48 -18.11 10.22
CA ILE A 423 0.52 -18.25 11.34
C ILE A 423 0.10 -16.85 11.84
N VAL A 424 1.05 -15.93 12.03
CA VAL A 424 0.72 -14.56 12.43
C VAL A 424 -0.20 -13.91 11.38
N GLY A 425 0.13 -14.01 10.09
CA GLY A 425 -0.74 -13.53 9.01
C GLY A 425 -2.13 -14.16 9.05
N LEU A 426 -2.23 -15.49 9.27
CA LEU A 426 -3.50 -16.21 9.39
C LEU A 426 -4.34 -15.69 10.56
N CYS A 427 -3.72 -15.46 11.73
CA CYS A 427 -4.39 -14.90 12.89
C CYS A 427 -5.00 -13.52 12.61
N PHE A 428 -4.28 -12.67 11.87
CA PHE A 428 -4.77 -11.33 11.50
C PHE A 428 -5.81 -11.36 10.35
N CYS A 429 -5.93 -12.44 9.59
CA CYS A 429 -7.05 -12.63 8.67
C CYS A 429 -8.40 -12.73 9.38
N VAL A 430 -8.45 -13.15 10.65
CA VAL A 430 -9.70 -13.23 11.42
C VAL A 430 -10.30 -11.84 11.68
N PRO A 431 -9.58 -10.87 12.31
CA PRO A 431 -10.12 -9.52 12.47
C PRO A 431 -10.37 -8.82 11.11
N LEU A 432 -9.57 -9.08 10.09
CA LEU A 432 -9.85 -8.60 8.73
C LEU A 432 -11.23 -9.06 8.28
N LEU A 433 -11.52 -10.36 8.37
CA LEU A 433 -12.81 -10.94 7.97
C LEU A 433 -13.96 -10.34 8.79
N LEU A 434 -13.80 -10.20 10.11
CA LEU A 434 -14.81 -9.55 10.95
C LEU A 434 -15.11 -8.11 10.53
N CYS A 435 -14.08 -7.33 10.17
CA CYS A 435 -14.26 -5.97 9.69
C CYS A 435 -15.04 -5.91 8.37
N THR A 436 -14.89 -6.92 7.48
CA THR A 436 -15.69 -6.95 6.23
C THR A 436 -17.18 -7.13 6.49
N PHE A 437 -17.58 -7.86 7.54
CA PHE A 437 -18.99 -7.95 7.95
C PHE A 437 -19.54 -6.62 8.45
N MET A 438 -18.72 -5.82 9.10
CA MET A 438 -19.10 -4.53 9.65
C MET A 438 -19.13 -3.39 8.60
N LEU A 439 -18.55 -3.61 7.41
CA LEU A 439 -18.53 -2.65 6.32
C LEU A 439 -19.96 -2.30 5.85
N ARG A 440 -20.19 -1.01 5.54
CA ARG A 440 -21.46 -0.55 4.97
C ARG A 440 -21.59 -1.02 3.52
N ASN A 441 -22.78 -1.45 3.12
CA ASN A 441 -23.04 -1.91 1.76
C ASN A 441 -23.52 -0.76 0.89
N TYR A 442 -22.57 -0.02 0.31
CA TYR A 442 -22.92 1.06 -0.63
C TYR A 442 -23.39 0.50 -1.95
N ARG A 443 -24.40 1.17 -2.55
CA ARG A 443 -24.82 0.92 -3.93
C ARG A 443 -24.08 1.88 -4.84
N LEU A 444 -23.42 1.36 -5.87
CA LEU A 444 -22.75 2.16 -6.88
C LEU A 444 -23.78 2.78 -7.82
N ALA A 445 -23.90 4.11 -7.79
CA ALA A 445 -24.80 4.88 -8.65
C ALA A 445 -24.13 5.21 -10.00
N ASP A 446 -24.93 5.63 -10.97
CA ASP A 446 -24.43 6.14 -12.26
C ASP A 446 -24.20 7.66 -12.16
N SER A 447 -23.40 8.10 -11.19
CA SER A 447 -23.04 9.51 -10.97
C SER A 447 -21.54 9.73 -11.16
N VAL A 448 -21.17 10.90 -11.65
CA VAL A 448 -19.79 11.38 -11.76
C VAL A 448 -19.59 12.41 -10.67
N THR A 449 -18.51 12.33 -9.92
CA THR A 449 -18.25 13.22 -8.78
C THR A 449 -18.11 14.68 -9.23
N LEU A 450 -17.56 14.94 -10.42
CA LEU A 450 -17.44 16.27 -10.99
C LEU A 450 -18.81 16.91 -11.31
N ASP A 451 -19.76 16.12 -11.83
CA ASP A 451 -21.11 16.61 -12.13
C ASP A 451 -21.91 16.98 -10.86
N GLU A 452 -21.60 16.31 -9.73
CA GLU A 452 -22.21 16.62 -8.43
C GLU A 452 -21.66 17.93 -7.86
N ASP A 453 -20.36 18.20 -8.01
CA ASP A 453 -19.74 19.47 -7.62
C ASP A 453 -20.28 20.67 -8.41
N GLU A 454 -20.49 20.53 -9.73
CA GLU A 454 -21.11 21.57 -10.55
C GLU A 454 -22.55 21.88 -10.11
N LYS A 455 -23.30 20.86 -9.67
CA LYS A 455 -24.66 21.04 -9.14
C LYS A 455 -24.68 21.72 -7.76
N GLU A 456 -23.71 21.42 -6.90
CA GLU A 456 -23.59 22.01 -5.56
C GLU A 456 -23.15 23.50 -5.62
N HIS A 457 -22.36 23.89 -6.63
CA HIS A 457 -21.90 25.27 -6.83
C HIS A 457 -22.81 26.14 -7.70
N GLY A 458 -23.99 25.65 -8.06
CA GLY A 458 -25.10 26.54 -8.45
C GLY A 458 -25.21 26.95 -9.90
N ASN A 459 -24.82 26.14 -10.87
CA ASN A 459 -25.30 26.24 -12.24
C ASN A 459 -26.51 25.33 -12.43
N TYR A 460 -27.68 25.80 -11.96
CA TYR A 460 -28.97 25.17 -12.24
C TYR A 460 -29.31 25.32 -13.73
N THR A 461 -29.03 24.31 -14.53
CA THR A 461 -29.73 24.12 -15.78
C THR A 461 -30.74 22.98 -15.61
N THR A 462 -32.00 23.41 -15.42
CA THR A 462 -33.27 22.81 -15.86
C THR A 462 -33.23 21.32 -16.18
N ASP A 463 -33.46 20.46 -15.22
CA ASP A 463 -34.56 19.48 -15.19
C ASP A 463 -34.62 18.90 -13.77
N GLY A 464 -35.46 19.53 -12.93
CA GLY A 464 -35.65 19.20 -11.53
C GLY A 464 -36.32 17.82 -11.35
N LYS A 465 -35.54 16.76 -11.39
CA LYS A 465 -35.86 15.51 -10.74
C LYS A 465 -34.70 15.19 -9.79
N TYR A 466 -34.91 15.52 -8.53
CA TYR A 466 -34.17 14.89 -7.45
C TYR A 466 -34.28 13.37 -7.65
N ALA A 467 -33.18 12.68 -7.89
CA ALA A 467 -33.11 11.29 -7.52
C ALA A 467 -33.40 11.28 -6.02
N GLU A 468 -34.53 10.70 -5.62
CA GLU A 468 -34.90 10.53 -4.22
C GLU A 468 -33.68 9.97 -3.52
N ASP A 469 -33.12 10.81 -2.66
CA ASP A 469 -32.15 10.42 -1.66
C ASP A 469 -32.90 9.36 -0.83
N ASP A 470 -32.60 8.08 -1.05
CA ASP A 470 -32.98 7.03 -0.11
C ASP A 470 -32.27 7.33 1.20
N GLY A 471 -32.72 8.44 1.82
CA GLY A 471 -32.31 8.94 3.12
C GLY A 471 -32.39 7.81 4.11
N TYR A 472 -31.24 7.30 4.43
CA TYR A 472 -31.06 6.28 5.44
C TYR A 472 -31.35 6.90 6.82
N ASP A 473 -32.62 6.92 7.20
CA ASP A 473 -33.06 7.27 8.54
C ASP A 473 -32.75 6.09 9.48
N SER A 474 -31.60 6.21 10.18
CA SER A 474 -31.04 5.13 11.00
C SER A 474 -31.77 4.91 12.33
N ASP A 475 -32.68 5.81 12.73
CA ASP A 475 -33.16 5.88 14.10
C ASP A 475 -34.47 5.12 14.40
N THR A 476 -35.17 4.62 13.37
CA THR A 476 -36.48 3.97 13.58
C THR A 476 -36.52 2.47 13.29
N ALA A 477 -35.42 1.84 12.90
CA ALA A 477 -35.42 0.41 12.55
C ALA A 477 -35.31 -0.51 13.77
N THR A 478 -36.23 -1.46 13.89
CA THR A 478 -36.25 -2.51 14.91
C THR A 478 -35.00 -3.42 14.78
N MET A 479 -34.51 -4.00 15.88
CA MET A 479 -33.31 -4.85 15.92
C MET A 479 -33.32 -5.99 14.87
N LYS A 480 -34.50 -6.54 14.57
CA LYS A 480 -34.70 -7.57 13.53
C LYS A 480 -34.49 -7.01 12.11
N GLN A 481 -34.91 -5.80 11.83
CA GLN A 481 -34.68 -5.11 10.56
C GLN A 481 -33.20 -4.68 10.43
N ARG A 482 -32.54 -4.32 11.54
CA ARG A 482 -31.11 -4.05 11.56
C ARG A 482 -30.29 -5.31 11.22
N PHE A 483 -30.70 -6.48 11.72
CA PHE A 483 -30.03 -7.74 11.43
C PHE A 483 -30.18 -8.17 9.97
N VAL A 484 -31.38 -8.09 9.41
CA VAL A 484 -31.62 -8.39 7.98
C VAL A 484 -30.88 -7.44 7.04
N ARG A 485 -30.78 -6.15 7.42
CA ARG A 485 -30.02 -5.15 6.64
C ARG A 485 -28.49 -5.31 6.77
N MET A 486 -27.98 -6.02 7.77
CA MET A 486 -26.55 -6.33 7.87
C MET A 486 -26.08 -7.28 6.76
N PHE A 487 -27.03 -8.06 6.17
CA PHE A 487 -26.79 -8.98 5.08
C PHE A 487 -27.31 -8.48 3.73
N GLN A 488 -28.09 -7.41 3.69
CA GLN A 488 -28.44 -6.66 2.50
C GLN A 488 -27.43 -5.53 2.25
#